data_b3e91ce612d1976fe8e6b452031738ef
#
_entry.id   b3e91ce612d1976fe8e6b452031738ef
#
_cell.length_a   1.000
_cell.length_b   1.000
_cell.length_c   1.000
_cell.angle_alpha   90.00
_cell.angle_beta   90.00
_cell.angle_gamma   90.00
#
_symmetry.space_group_name_H-M   'P 1'
#
loop_
_entity.id
_entity.type
_entity.pdbx_description
1 polymer ?
#
loop_
_entity_poly.entity_id
_entity_poly.type
_entity_poly.pdbx_seq_one_letter_code
_entity_poly.pdbx_strand_id
1 'polypeptide(L)'
;SRFLDASISVVLKTLLEAFILVFVVVYLFLQDFRSTLIPAIAVPVSLIGTFFFMQMLGFSINMLTLFALVLAIGIVVDNAIVVVEAVHVKMHNEKLPPLKATKKAIGEIGGAIIAITLVMSAVFIPVGFMDGTVGIFYRQFSLTLAVAIVISGVNALTLSPALCALLLKPVSHSKKQKKNLLARFFDGFN
;
A
#
# COMPACT_ATOMS: atom_id res chain seq x y z
N SER A 1 13.58 -23.33 20.38
CA SER A 1 14.12 -22.54 19.26
C SER A 1 13.63 -23.04 17.91
N ARG A 2 13.72 -24.35 17.58
CA ARG A 2 13.32 -24.89 16.25
C ARG A 2 11.88 -24.57 15.84
N PHE A 3 10.92 -24.57 16.76
CA PHE A 3 9.52 -24.22 16.44
C PHE A 3 9.35 -22.70 16.19
N LEU A 4 10.05 -21.86 16.92
CA LEU A 4 10.02 -20.42 16.72
C LEU A 4 10.68 -20.05 15.39
N ASP A 5 11.84 -20.64 15.09
CA ASP A 5 12.55 -20.42 13.83
C ASP A 5 11.73 -20.87 12.62
N ALA A 6 11.02 -22.02 12.72
CA ALA A 6 10.11 -22.50 11.71
C ALA A 6 8.92 -21.55 11.52
N SER A 7 8.32 -21.05 12.60
CA SER A 7 7.19 -20.11 12.53
C SER A 7 7.59 -18.77 11.90
N ILE A 8 8.73 -18.21 12.30
CA ILE A 8 9.24 -16.97 11.72
C ILE A 8 9.54 -17.13 10.24
N SER A 9 10.14 -18.27 9.84
CA SER A 9 10.45 -18.51 8.42
C SER A 9 9.18 -18.63 7.57
N VAL A 10 8.12 -19.24 8.09
CA VAL A 10 6.80 -19.33 7.40
C VAL A 10 6.21 -17.94 7.24
N VAL A 11 6.22 -17.12 8.29
CA VAL A 11 5.71 -15.74 8.25
C VAL A 11 6.46 -14.90 7.21
N LEU A 12 7.78 -14.91 7.25
CA LEU A 12 8.61 -14.16 6.30
C LEU A 12 8.39 -14.63 4.86
N LYS A 13 8.30 -15.94 4.65
CA LYS A 13 8.03 -16.51 3.32
C LYS A 13 6.67 -16.07 2.80
N THR A 14 5.62 -16.17 3.61
CA THR A 14 4.26 -15.77 3.22
C THR A 14 4.18 -14.27 2.90
N LEU A 15 4.81 -13.42 3.72
CA LEU A 15 4.86 -11.97 3.47
C LEU A 15 5.63 -11.65 2.20
N LEU A 16 6.74 -12.35 1.94
CA LEU A 16 7.52 -12.19 0.72
C LEU A 16 6.74 -12.62 -0.52
N GLU A 17 6.06 -13.76 -0.46
CA GLU A 17 5.21 -14.25 -1.54
C GLU A 17 4.06 -13.27 -1.83
N ALA A 18 3.39 -12.76 -0.79
CA ALA A 18 2.36 -11.74 -0.92
C ALA A 18 2.91 -10.45 -1.54
N PHE A 19 4.09 -10.01 -1.09
CA PHE A 19 4.75 -8.81 -1.63
C PHE A 19 5.11 -8.97 -3.11
N ILE A 20 5.68 -10.10 -3.51
CA ILE A 20 6.04 -10.38 -4.91
C ILE A 20 4.78 -10.41 -5.78
N LEU A 21 3.73 -11.09 -5.33
CA LEU A 21 2.47 -11.15 -6.06
C LEU A 21 1.89 -9.76 -6.29
N VAL A 22 1.82 -8.96 -5.24
CA VAL A 22 1.33 -7.58 -5.31
C VAL A 22 2.21 -6.73 -6.22
N PHE A 23 3.53 -6.85 -6.12
CA PHE A 23 4.45 -6.12 -7.00
C PHE A 23 4.20 -6.44 -8.48
N VAL A 24 4.03 -7.72 -8.83
CA VAL A 24 3.73 -8.14 -10.20
C VAL A 24 2.38 -7.56 -10.68
N VAL A 25 1.34 -7.65 -9.85
CA VAL A 25 0.02 -7.11 -10.19
C VAL A 25 0.09 -5.59 -10.40
N VAL A 26 0.71 -4.86 -9.49
CA VAL A 26 0.87 -3.40 -9.61
C VAL A 26 1.67 -3.02 -10.85
N TYR A 27 2.73 -3.76 -11.15
CA TYR A 27 3.52 -3.53 -12.36
C TYR A 27 2.69 -3.73 -13.65
N LEU A 28 1.82 -4.73 -13.67
CA LEU A 28 0.91 -4.96 -14.80
C LEU A 28 -0.08 -3.81 -14.98
N PHE A 29 -0.58 -3.23 -13.88
CA PHE A 29 -1.52 -2.11 -13.93
C PHE A 29 -0.84 -0.78 -14.30
N LEU A 30 0.26 -0.43 -13.66
CA LEU A 30 0.93 0.85 -13.86
C LEU A 30 1.81 0.88 -15.12
N GLN A 31 2.26 -0.28 -15.61
CA GLN A 31 3.11 -0.44 -16.80
C GLN A 31 4.37 0.44 -16.80
N ASP A 32 4.75 0.98 -15.65
CA ASP A 32 5.93 1.81 -15.43
C ASP A 32 6.67 1.38 -14.17
N PHE A 33 7.92 0.98 -14.34
CA PHE A 33 8.75 0.47 -13.24
C PHE A 33 8.95 1.51 -12.12
N ARG A 34 9.06 2.79 -12.47
CA ARG A 34 9.27 3.86 -11.48
C ARG A 34 8.03 4.08 -10.63
N SER A 35 6.87 4.06 -11.25
CA SER A 35 5.58 4.16 -10.56
C SER A 35 5.35 2.96 -9.65
N THR A 36 5.76 1.76 -10.08
CA THR A 36 5.65 0.52 -9.29
C THR A 36 6.57 0.51 -8.06
N LEU A 37 7.73 1.19 -8.14
CA LEU A 37 8.62 1.31 -6.98
C LEU A 37 7.99 2.07 -5.81
N ILE A 38 7.05 2.95 -6.05
CA ILE A 38 6.42 3.75 -4.98
C ILE A 38 5.63 2.86 -4.02
N PRO A 39 4.63 2.07 -4.46
CA PRO A 39 3.99 1.10 -3.58
C PRO A 39 4.96 0.03 -3.05
N ALA A 40 5.95 -0.37 -3.85
CA ALA A 40 6.95 -1.35 -3.42
C ALA A 40 7.82 -0.88 -2.23
N ILE A 41 8.04 0.43 -2.09
CA ILE A 41 8.72 1.01 -0.93
C ILE A 41 7.72 1.26 0.21
N ALA A 42 6.49 1.68 -0.10
CA ALA A 42 5.47 1.97 0.90
C ALA A 42 5.10 0.73 1.74
N VAL A 43 5.06 -0.47 1.13
CA VAL A 43 4.70 -1.71 1.81
C VAL A 43 5.68 -2.08 2.93
N PRO A 44 7.00 -2.23 2.70
CA PRO A 44 7.94 -2.53 3.77
C PRO A 44 7.93 -1.49 4.89
N VAL A 45 7.83 -0.21 4.57
CA VAL A 45 7.75 0.88 5.57
C VAL A 45 6.50 0.73 6.44
N SER A 46 5.34 0.46 5.83
CA SER A 46 4.09 0.24 6.57
C SER A 46 4.14 -1.02 7.44
N LEU A 47 4.72 -2.11 6.93
CA LEU A 47 4.86 -3.35 7.70
C LEU A 47 5.78 -3.16 8.90
N ILE A 48 6.93 -2.52 8.73
CA ILE A 48 7.86 -2.23 9.84
C ILE A 48 7.16 -1.37 10.89
N GLY A 49 6.44 -0.34 10.48
CA GLY A 49 5.65 0.48 11.38
C GLY A 49 4.58 -0.33 12.13
N THR A 50 3.88 -1.22 11.43
CA THR A 50 2.86 -2.08 12.03
C THR A 50 3.47 -3.05 13.04
N PHE A 51 4.60 -3.69 12.71
CA PHE A 51 5.33 -4.56 13.64
C PHE A 51 5.79 -3.82 14.90
N PHE A 52 6.27 -2.59 14.75
CA PHE A 52 6.67 -1.77 15.90
C PHE A 52 5.49 -1.52 16.85
N PHE A 53 4.33 -1.15 16.33
CA PHE A 53 3.13 -0.96 17.15
C PHE A 53 2.61 -2.27 17.75
N MET A 54 2.64 -3.37 17.01
CA MET A 54 2.29 -4.70 17.55
C MET A 54 3.15 -5.05 18.76
N GLN A 55 4.46 -4.79 18.67
CA GLN A 55 5.39 -5.03 19.77
C GLN A 55 5.08 -4.14 20.99
N MET A 56 4.76 -2.86 20.76
CA MET A 56 4.36 -1.95 21.85
C MET A 56 3.07 -2.38 22.55
N LEU A 57 2.14 -2.96 21.79
CA LEU A 57 0.86 -3.48 22.32
C LEU A 57 1.00 -4.87 22.95
N GLY A 58 2.18 -5.47 22.91
CA GLY A 58 2.43 -6.81 23.44
C GLY A 58 1.78 -7.93 22.61
N PHE A 59 1.49 -7.69 21.33
CA PHE A 59 0.87 -8.68 20.45
C PHE A 59 1.91 -9.68 19.96
N SER A 60 1.52 -10.95 19.93
CA SER A 60 2.35 -12.02 19.39
C SER A 60 2.07 -12.21 17.89
N ILE A 61 3.10 -12.65 17.17
CA ILE A 61 2.93 -13.09 15.78
C ILE A 61 2.26 -14.46 15.80
N ASN A 62 1.07 -14.53 15.24
CA ASN A 62 0.27 -15.74 15.11
C ASN A 62 -0.43 -15.75 13.74
N MET A 63 -1.17 -16.82 13.43
CA MET A 63 -1.87 -16.95 12.15
C MET A 63 -2.81 -15.78 11.86
N LEU A 64 -3.53 -15.29 12.86
CA LEU A 64 -4.50 -14.19 12.68
C LEU A 64 -3.79 -12.86 12.43
N THR A 65 -2.72 -12.57 13.18
CA THR A 65 -1.91 -11.36 12.94
C THR A 65 -1.19 -11.44 11.60
N LEU A 66 -0.79 -12.63 11.15
CA LEU A 66 -0.24 -12.85 9.81
C LEU A 66 -1.28 -12.53 8.73
N PHE A 67 -2.52 -13.03 8.88
CA PHE A 67 -3.61 -12.69 7.96
C PHE A 67 -3.88 -11.17 7.93
N ALA A 68 -3.87 -10.51 9.10
CA ALA A 68 -4.01 -9.06 9.17
C ALA A 68 -2.90 -8.34 8.38
N LEU A 69 -1.66 -8.80 8.51
CA LEU A 69 -0.51 -8.21 7.80
C LEU A 69 -0.59 -8.43 6.28
N VAL A 70 -0.98 -9.62 5.84
CA VAL A 70 -1.17 -9.91 4.40
C VAL A 70 -2.29 -9.03 3.82
N LEU A 71 -3.41 -8.90 4.54
CA LEU A 71 -4.50 -8.00 4.14
C LEU A 71 -4.05 -6.54 4.14
N ALA A 72 -3.26 -6.14 5.14
CA ALA A 72 -2.69 -4.81 5.22
C ALA A 72 -1.81 -4.46 4.02
N ILE A 73 -1.04 -5.41 3.48
CA ILE A 73 -0.26 -5.20 2.25
C ILE A 73 -1.16 -4.72 1.11
N GLY A 74 -2.31 -5.36 0.91
CA GLY A 74 -3.29 -4.96 -0.11
C GLY A 74 -3.77 -3.52 0.08
N ILE A 75 -4.16 -3.16 1.31
CA ILE A 75 -4.67 -1.81 1.64
C ILE A 75 -3.58 -0.74 1.48
N VAL A 76 -2.35 -1.04 1.89
CA VAL A 76 -1.20 -0.12 1.74
C VAL A 76 -0.93 0.15 0.27
N VAL A 77 -0.94 -0.89 -0.55
CA VAL A 77 -0.71 -0.78 -1.99
C VAL A 77 -1.81 0.02 -2.67
N ASP A 78 -3.06 -0.22 -2.31
CA ASP A 78 -4.22 0.48 -2.86
C ASP A 78 -4.12 1.99 -2.64
N ASN A 79 -3.84 2.42 -1.41
CA ASN A 79 -3.63 3.82 -1.08
C ASN A 79 -2.45 4.44 -1.87
N ALA A 80 -1.36 3.70 -2.04
CA ALA A 80 -0.19 4.18 -2.79
C ALA A 80 -0.49 4.29 -4.29
N ILE A 81 -1.24 3.34 -4.87
CA ILE A 81 -1.67 3.37 -6.27
C ILE A 81 -2.54 4.59 -6.55
N VAL A 82 -3.52 4.88 -5.69
CA VAL A 82 -4.40 6.05 -5.84
C VAL A 82 -3.59 7.35 -5.92
N VAL A 83 -2.56 7.49 -5.08
CA VAL A 83 -1.68 8.66 -5.11
C VAL A 83 -0.89 8.73 -6.42
N VAL A 84 -0.27 7.62 -6.83
CA VAL A 84 0.52 7.55 -8.07
C VAL A 84 -0.33 7.90 -9.28
N GLU A 85 -1.53 7.32 -9.36
CA GLU A 85 -2.46 7.55 -10.48
C GLU A 85 -2.93 9.00 -10.54
N ALA A 86 -3.32 9.58 -9.38
CA ALA A 86 -3.71 10.99 -9.32
C ALA A 86 -2.59 11.93 -9.79
N VAL A 87 -1.34 11.63 -9.41
CA VAL A 87 -0.18 12.40 -9.88
C VAL A 87 0.03 12.24 -11.38
N HIS A 88 -0.07 11.01 -11.91
CA HIS A 88 0.05 10.75 -13.35
C HIS A 88 -1.02 11.51 -14.16
N VAL A 89 -2.27 11.49 -13.70
CA VAL A 89 -3.36 12.24 -14.34
C VAL A 89 -3.02 13.73 -14.42
N LYS A 90 -2.49 14.33 -13.34
CA LYS A 90 -2.06 15.74 -13.34
C LYS A 90 -0.88 16.00 -14.26
N MET A 91 0.09 15.10 -14.30
CA MET A 91 1.24 15.23 -15.20
C MET A 91 0.82 15.15 -16.67
N HIS A 92 -0.12 14.26 -17.00
CA HIS A 92 -0.58 14.05 -18.37
C HIS A 92 -1.53 15.17 -18.86
N ASN A 93 -2.58 15.47 -18.08
CA ASN A 93 -3.64 16.36 -18.50
C ASN A 93 -3.23 17.84 -18.40
N GLU A 94 -2.49 18.20 -17.36
CA GLU A 94 -2.11 19.59 -17.11
C GLU A 94 -0.65 19.87 -17.50
N LYS A 95 0.08 18.87 -18.01
CA LYS A 95 1.49 18.97 -18.41
C LYS A 95 2.40 19.53 -17.31
N LEU A 96 2.09 19.20 -16.07
CA LEU A 96 2.84 19.68 -14.91
C LEU A 96 4.08 18.81 -14.66
N PRO A 97 5.18 19.40 -14.18
CA PRO A 97 6.32 18.63 -13.69
C PRO A 97 5.94 17.84 -12.42
N PRO A 98 6.62 16.71 -12.11
CA PRO A 98 6.24 15.78 -11.05
C PRO A 98 5.94 16.46 -9.70
N LEU A 99 6.78 17.37 -9.25
CA LEU A 99 6.59 18.08 -7.98
C LEU A 99 5.31 18.91 -7.94
N LYS A 100 5.01 19.65 -9.00
CA LYS A 100 3.78 20.48 -9.07
C LYS A 100 2.54 19.59 -9.22
N ALA A 101 2.63 18.53 -10.03
CA ALA A 101 1.57 17.55 -10.20
C ALA A 101 1.23 16.88 -8.88
N THR A 102 2.26 16.46 -8.11
CA THR A 102 2.08 15.84 -6.80
C THR A 102 1.40 16.78 -5.80
N LYS A 103 1.86 18.03 -5.69
CA LYS A 103 1.23 19.01 -4.79
C LYS A 103 -0.24 19.22 -5.11
N LYS A 104 -0.57 19.32 -6.40
CA LYS A 104 -1.95 19.51 -6.83
C LYS A 104 -2.79 18.28 -6.60
N ALA A 105 -2.29 17.11 -6.97
CA ALA A 105 -2.99 15.83 -6.74
C ALA A 105 -3.32 15.62 -5.26
N ILE A 106 -2.34 15.79 -4.36
CA ILE A 106 -2.56 15.62 -2.92
C ILE A 106 -3.55 16.65 -2.36
N GLY A 107 -3.54 17.88 -2.87
CA GLY A 107 -4.55 18.89 -2.51
C GLY A 107 -5.98 18.45 -2.84
N GLU A 108 -6.17 17.67 -3.90
CA GLU A 108 -7.49 17.19 -4.33
C GLU A 108 -7.89 15.88 -3.63
N ILE A 109 -6.97 14.91 -3.51
CA ILE A 109 -7.31 13.57 -2.99
C ILE A 109 -7.02 13.39 -1.50
N GLY A 110 -6.26 14.27 -0.88
CA GLY A 110 -5.82 14.12 0.51
C GLY A 110 -6.98 13.99 1.50
N GLY A 111 -8.03 14.78 1.33
CA GLY A 111 -9.26 14.66 2.12
C GLY A 111 -9.95 13.29 1.98
N ALA A 112 -9.98 12.74 0.77
CA ALA A 112 -10.54 11.42 0.51
C ALA A 112 -9.71 10.31 1.17
N ILE A 113 -8.37 10.38 1.12
CA ILE A 113 -7.48 9.42 1.78
C ILE A 113 -7.70 9.45 3.30
N ILE A 114 -7.81 10.63 3.91
CA ILE A 114 -8.10 10.77 5.33
C ILE A 114 -9.46 10.14 5.66
N ALA A 115 -10.49 10.45 4.89
CA ALA A 115 -11.84 9.92 5.11
C ALA A 115 -11.86 8.39 5.00
N ILE A 116 -11.24 7.80 3.98
CA ILE A 116 -11.14 6.34 3.81
C ILE A 116 -10.39 5.71 4.99
N THR A 117 -9.26 6.28 5.39
CA THR A 117 -8.47 5.80 6.53
C THR A 117 -9.29 5.81 7.82
N LEU A 118 -10.04 6.89 8.08
CA LEU A 118 -10.90 7.00 9.26
C LEU A 118 -12.05 5.99 9.23
N VAL A 119 -12.75 5.86 8.11
CA VAL A 119 -13.87 4.92 7.96
C VAL A 119 -13.39 3.48 8.14
N MET A 120 -12.31 3.09 7.47
CA MET A 120 -11.76 1.75 7.60
C MET A 120 -11.30 1.45 9.04
N SER A 121 -10.60 2.38 9.66
CA SER A 121 -10.17 2.23 11.06
C SER A 121 -11.37 2.14 12.01
N ALA A 122 -12.41 2.94 11.79
CA ALA A 122 -13.63 2.93 12.59
C ALA A 122 -14.40 1.60 12.51
N VAL A 123 -14.26 0.85 11.42
CA VAL A 123 -14.86 -0.50 11.28
C VAL A 123 -14.09 -1.53 12.11
N PHE A 124 -12.75 -1.47 12.12
CA PHE A 124 -11.92 -2.47 12.79
C PHE A 124 -11.71 -2.21 14.29
N ILE A 125 -11.70 -0.96 14.73
CA ILE A 125 -11.48 -0.62 16.15
C ILE A 125 -12.51 -1.28 17.07
N PRO A 126 -13.85 -1.20 16.82
CA PRO A 126 -14.85 -1.83 17.68
C PRO A 126 -14.69 -3.34 17.84
N VAL A 127 -14.25 -4.03 16.79
CA VAL A 127 -13.99 -5.48 16.82
C VAL A 127 -12.89 -5.83 17.83
N GLY A 128 -11.93 -4.92 18.04
CA GLY A 128 -10.88 -5.04 19.04
C GLY A 128 -11.36 -4.99 20.50
N PHE A 129 -12.60 -4.59 20.75
CA PHE A 129 -13.19 -4.50 22.08
C PHE A 129 -14.26 -5.59 22.35
N MET A 130 -14.37 -6.58 21.48
CA MET A 130 -15.28 -7.70 21.69
C MET A 130 -14.80 -8.57 22.86
N ASP A 131 -15.73 -8.95 23.73
CA ASP A 131 -15.48 -9.83 24.87
C ASP A 131 -15.59 -11.32 24.49
N GLY A 132 -15.06 -12.18 25.38
CA GLY A 132 -15.13 -13.62 25.25
C GLY A 132 -13.91 -14.23 24.54
N THR A 133 -13.88 -15.58 24.48
CA THR A 133 -12.75 -16.33 23.90
C THR A 133 -12.50 -15.98 22.44
N VAL A 134 -13.57 -15.77 21.69
CA VAL A 134 -13.51 -15.35 20.28
C VAL A 134 -12.96 -13.92 20.18
N GLY A 135 -13.36 -13.03 21.09
CA GLY A 135 -12.89 -11.65 21.14
C GLY A 135 -11.37 -11.53 21.30
N ILE A 136 -10.75 -12.41 22.11
CA ILE A 136 -9.28 -12.38 22.30
C ILE A 136 -8.54 -12.60 20.97
N PHE A 137 -9.01 -13.52 20.13
CA PHE A 137 -8.41 -13.79 18.83
C PHE A 137 -8.65 -12.65 17.85
N TYR A 138 -9.88 -12.15 17.75
CA TYR A 138 -10.22 -11.06 16.83
C TYR A 138 -9.62 -9.72 17.24
N ARG A 139 -9.35 -9.51 18.52
CA ARG A 139 -8.71 -8.31 19.03
C ARG A 139 -7.34 -8.07 18.40
N GLN A 140 -6.47 -9.09 18.40
CA GLN A 140 -5.13 -8.95 17.81
C GLN A 140 -5.22 -8.71 16.30
N PHE A 141 -6.10 -9.43 15.60
CA PHE A 141 -6.32 -9.26 14.18
C PHE A 141 -6.81 -7.84 13.84
N SER A 142 -7.89 -7.40 14.45
CA SER A 142 -8.54 -6.13 14.12
C SER A 142 -7.70 -4.91 14.49
N LEU A 143 -7.05 -4.94 15.66
CA LEU A 143 -6.17 -3.83 16.08
C LEU A 143 -4.89 -3.77 15.23
N THR A 144 -4.30 -4.91 14.86
CA THR A 144 -3.18 -4.95 13.93
C THR A 144 -3.56 -4.33 12.60
N LEU A 145 -4.74 -4.68 12.07
CA LEU A 145 -5.22 -4.15 10.81
C LEU A 145 -5.55 -2.66 10.90
N ALA A 146 -6.19 -2.21 11.98
CA ALA A 146 -6.49 -0.79 12.21
C ALA A 146 -5.21 0.05 12.25
N VAL A 147 -4.18 -0.41 12.97
CA VAL A 147 -2.85 0.25 13.01
C VAL A 147 -2.24 0.30 11.61
N ALA A 148 -2.25 -0.80 10.87
CA ALA A 148 -1.72 -0.85 9.52
C ALA A 148 -2.43 0.13 8.57
N ILE A 149 -3.77 0.25 8.69
CA ILE A 149 -4.57 1.20 7.90
C ILE A 149 -4.17 2.65 8.21
N VAL A 150 -4.00 3.00 9.49
CA VAL A 150 -3.57 4.35 9.89
C VAL A 150 -2.18 4.65 9.34
N ILE A 151 -1.23 3.74 9.49
CA ILE A 151 0.13 3.90 8.95
C ILE A 151 0.10 4.03 7.43
N SER A 152 -0.74 3.25 6.75
CA SER A 152 -0.94 3.33 5.30
C SER A 152 -1.45 4.73 4.88
N GLY A 153 -2.44 5.26 5.58
CA GLY A 153 -2.96 6.60 5.32
C GLY A 153 -1.90 7.69 5.49
N VAL A 154 -1.09 7.61 6.56
CA VAL A 154 0.04 8.51 6.79
C VAL A 154 1.07 8.39 5.67
N ASN A 155 1.44 7.18 5.26
CA ASN A 155 2.38 6.96 4.16
C ASN A 155 1.83 7.46 2.82
N ALA A 156 0.54 7.30 2.56
CA ALA A 156 -0.09 7.81 1.34
C ALA A 156 -0.07 9.35 1.26
N LEU A 157 -0.09 10.03 2.40
CA LEU A 157 -0.06 11.49 2.46
C LEU A 157 1.35 12.08 2.60
N THR A 158 2.36 11.27 2.91
CA THR A 158 3.73 11.73 3.16
C THR A 158 4.74 11.05 2.24
N LEU A 159 4.95 9.74 2.42
CA LEU A 159 5.96 8.97 1.71
C LEU A 159 5.64 8.84 0.22
N SER A 160 4.42 8.43 -0.13
CA SER A 160 4.03 8.22 -1.54
C SER A 160 4.13 9.51 -2.37
N PRO A 161 3.66 10.67 -1.91
CA PRO A 161 3.87 11.94 -2.63
C PRO A 161 5.33 12.32 -2.77
N ALA A 162 6.14 12.13 -1.72
CA ALA A 162 7.56 12.42 -1.77
C ALA A 162 8.26 11.56 -2.83
N LEU A 163 7.94 10.27 -2.88
CA LEU A 163 8.48 9.35 -3.89
C LEU A 163 7.97 9.70 -5.30
N CYS A 164 6.71 10.10 -5.46
CA CYS A 164 6.19 10.59 -6.74
C CYS A 164 7.00 11.78 -7.26
N ALA A 165 7.24 12.76 -6.40
CA ALA A 165 7.99 13.96 -6.77
C ALA A 165 9.45 13.67 -7.15
N LEU A 166 10.06 12.63 -6.54
CA LEU A 166 11.47 12.26 -6.74
C LEU A 166 11.68 11.25 -7.88
N LEU A 167 10.82 10.24 -7.99
CA LEU A 167 11.03 9.11 -8.89
C LEU A 167 10.38 9.30 -10.26
N LEU A 168 9.25 10.02 -10.35
CA LEU A 168 8.55 10.21 -11.60
C LEU A 168 9.33 11.19 -12.50
N LYS A 169 9.33 10.90 -13.80
CA LYS A 169 9.94 11.79 -14.80
C LYS A 169 8.88 12.68 -15.45
N PRO A 170 9.24 13.93 -15.79
CA PRO A 170 8.38 14.77 -16.61
C PRO A 170 7.97 14.05 -17.89
N VAL A 171 6.73 14.22 -18.32
CA VAL A 171 6.25 13.67 -19.59
C VAL A 171 7.01 14.36 -20.72
N SER A 172 8.00 13.64 -21.28
CA SER A 172 8.76 14.11 -22.43
C SER A 172 7.95 13.89 -23.70
N HIS A 173 7.70 14.94 -24.49
CA HIS A 173 6.99 14.90 -25.76
C HIS A 173 7.75 14.19 -26.89
N SER A 174 8.81 13.44 -26.63
CA SER A 174 9.62 12.82 -27.64
C SER A 174 9.97 11.38 -27.26
N LYS A 175 9.06 10.47 -27.63
CA LYS A 175 9.39 9.16 -28.24
C LYS A 175 8.08 8.45 -28.54
N LYS A 176 7.84 8.18 -29.85
CA LYS A 176 6.93 7.13 -30.29
C LYS A 176 7.24 5.88 -29.47
N GLN A 177 6.41 5.57 -28.48
CA GLN A 177 6.48 4.27 -27.81
C GLN A 177 6.32 3.21 -28.90
N LYS A 178 7.35 2.39 -29.10
CA LYS A 178 7.15 1.12 -29.78
C LYS A 178 6.05 0.41 -29.02
N LYS A 179 4.88 0.29 -29.64
CA LYS A 179 3.75 -0.47 -29.10
C LYS A 179 4.23 -1.88 -28.80
N ASN A 180 4.51 -2.18 -27.56
CA ASN A 180 4.83 -3.52 -27.11
C ASN A 180 3.60 -4.41 -27.34
N LEU A 181 3.82 -5.69 -27.62
CA LEU A 181 2.75 -6.68 -27.88
C LEU A 181 1.64 -6.65 -26.80
N LEU A 182 2.00 -6.36 -25.54
CA LEU A 182 1.06 -6.18 -24.43
C LEU A 182 0.15 -4.95 -24.61
N ALA A 183 0.67 -3.83 -25.09
CA ALA A 183 -0.15 -2.63 -25.37
C ALA A 183 -1.20 -2.91 -26.46
N ARG A 184 -0.89 -3.76 -27.46
CA ARG A 184 -1.85 -4.20 -28.48
C ARG A 184 -2.93 -5.13 -27.94
N PHE A 185 -2.61 -5.90 -26.89
CA PHE A 185 -3.59 -6.77 -26.23
C PHE A 185 -4.61 -5.97 -25.42
N PHE A 186 -4.15 -4.90 -24.76
CA PHE A 186 -5.02 -4.01 -23.96
C PHE A 186 -5.81 -3.00 -24.82
N ASP A 187 -5.29 -2.55 -25.97
CA ASP A 187 -6.06 -1.72 -26.93
C ASP A 187 -7.29 -2.47 -27.51
N GLY A 188 -7.32 -3.80 -27.43
CA GLY A 188 -8.46 -4.62 -27.85
C GLY A 188 -9.57 -4.79 -26.80
N PHE A 189 -9.33 -4.32 -25.56
CA PHE A 189 -10.27 -4.45 -24.43
C PHE A 189 -10.97 -3.13 -24.08
N ASN A 190 -10.63 -2.02 -24.74
CA ASN A 190 -11.21 -0.70 -24.56
C ASN A 190 -11.98 -0.33 -25.84
#